data_b9aaf68ac698cd51b6ba822851cb6fab
#
_entry.id   b9aaf68ac698cd51b6ba822851cb6fab
#
_cell.length_a   1.000
_cell.length_b   1.000
_cell.length_c   1.000
_cell.angle_alpha   90.00
_cell.angle_beta   90.00
_cell.angle_gamma   90.00
#
_symmetry.space_group_name_H-M   'P 1'
#
loop_
_entity.id
_entity.type
_entity.pdbx_description
1 polymer ?
#
loop_
_entity_poly.entity_id
_entity_poly.type
_entity_poly.pdbx_seq_one_letter_code
_entity_poly.pdbx_strand_id
1 'polypeptide(L)' 'MKNTHRCPKCGGYDILFIPGYTGAYGSGNNIKVGATIFSAVKVDRYVCGNCGYSEEWIRKEDIQSLRSKYTSA' A
#
# COMPACT_ATOMS: atom_id res chain seq x y z
N MET A 1 -4.72 -7.53 8.64
CA MET A 1 -5.15 -6.24 9.26
C MET A 1 -6.24 -5.55 8.46
N LYS A 2 -6.17 -5.59 7.16
CA LYS A 2 -7.21 -4.96 6.32
C LYS A 2 -8.60 -5.55 6.57
N ASN A 3 -8.68 -6.87 6.65
CA ASN A 3 -9.98 -7.56 6.78
C ASN A 3 -10.32 -7.93 8.22
N THR A 4 -9.33 -8.12 9.07
CA THR A 4 -9.53 -8.56 10.44
C THR A 4 -9.49 -7.43 11.47
N HIS A 5 -8.90 -6.28 11.11
CA HIS A 5 -8.64 -5.15 12.00
C HIS A 5 -7.87 -5.56 13.24
N ARG A 6 -7.02 -6.57 13.10
CA ARG A 6 -6.21 -7.10 14.18
C ARG A 6 -4.80 -7.38 13.69
N CYS A 7 -3.80 -7.04 14.51
CA CYS A 7 -2.41 -7.28 14.17
C CYS A 7 -2.08 -8.77 14.28
N PRO A 8 -1.55 -9.40 13.22
CA PRO A 8 -1.18 -10.83 13.28
C PRO A 8 0.08 -11.08 14.09
N LYS A 9 0.83 -10.04 14.47
CA LYS A 9 2.08 -10.18 15.20
C LYS A 9 1.91 -10.03 16.71
N CYS A 10 1.15 -9.03 17.16
CA CYS A 10 0.97 -8.79 18.59
C CYS A 10 -0.48 -9.00 19.05
N GLY A 11 -1.43 -9.19 18.13
CA GLY A 11 -2.83 -9.37 18.46
C GLY A 11 -3.57 -8.10 18.85
N GLY A 12 -2.94 -6.94 18.68
CA GLY A 12 -3.56 -5.67 19.02
C GLY A 12 -4.61 -5.24 18.02
N TYR A 13 -5.48 -4.30 18.43
CA TYR A 13 -6.59 -3.80 17.62
C TYR A 13 -6.42 -2.35 17.20
N ASP A 14 -5.33 -1.71 17.59
CA ASP A 14 -5.06 -0.31 17.22
C ASP A 14 -4.45 -0.27 15.81
N ILE A 15 -5.30 -0.38 14.81
CA ILE A 15 -4.86 -0.44 13.41
C ILE A 15 -5.05 0.93 12.77
N LEU A 16 -3.95 1.54 12.35
CA LEU A 16 -3.94 2.82 11.67
C LEU A 16 -4.02 2.59 10.17
N PHE A 17 -4.89 3.37 9.50
CA PHE A 17 -5.02 3.30 8.04
C PHE A 17 -4.37 4.52 7.41
N ILE A 18 -3.41 4.27 6.53
CA ILE A 18 -2.73 5.32 5.77
C ILE A 18 -3.08 5.12 4.30
N PRO A 19 -3.95 5.97 3.74
CA PRO A 19 -4.36 5.80 2.35
C PRO A 19 -3.21 6.06 1.38
N GLY A 20 -3.21 5.33 0.27
CA GLY A 20 -2.25 5.54 -0.79
C GLY A 20 -2.48 6.88 -1.47
N TYR A 21 -1.40 7.58 -1.82
CA TYR A 21 -1.51 8.80 -2.58
C TYR A 21 -0.25 9.06 -3.38
N THR A 22 -0.38 9.86 -4.44
CA THR A 22 0.74 10.30 -5.27
C THR A 22 0.82 11.81 -5.18
N GLY A 23 1.88 12.31 -4.57
CA GLY A 23 2.13 13.75 -4.48
C GLY A 23 2.97 14.25 -5.63
N ALA A 24 3.36 15.53 -5.56
CA ALA A 24 4.23 16.15 -6.53
C ALA A 24 5.55 15.37 -6.62
N TYR A 25 6.06 15.20 -7.83
CA TYR A 25 7.31 14.47 -8.11
C TYR A 25 7.26 12.99 -7.68
N GLY A 26 6.05 12.44 -7.55
CA GLY A 26 5.89 11.03 -7.21
C GLY A 26 6.07 10.69 -5.74
N SER A 27 5.99 11.68 -4.84
CA SER A 27 6.06 11.43 -3.40
C SER A 27 4.79 10.74 -2.89
N GLY A 28 4.87 10.16 -1.69
CA GLY A 28 3.74 9.50 -1.06
C GLY A 28 3.78 7.99 -1.16
N ASN A 29 2.69 7.34 -0.75
CA ASN A 29 2.58 5.87 -0.74
C ASN A 29 2.15 5.36 -2.12
N ASN A 30 3.12 5.08 -2.98
CA ASN A 30 2.84 4.63 -4.34
C ASN A 30 4.00 3.84 -4.92
N ILE A 31 3.72 3.10 -6.00
CA ILE A 31 4.72 2.40 -6.80
C ILE A 31 4.66 2.98 -8.21
N LYS A 32 5.78 3.48 -8.71
CA LYS A 32 5.84 4.07 -10.04
C LYS A 32 5.83 3.00 -11.13
N VAL A 33 4.93 3.14 -12.09
CA VAL A 33 4.83 2.23 -13.24
C VAL A 33 5.13 2.93 -14.56
N GLY A 34 5.47 4.21 -14.51
CA GLY A 34 5.78 5.00 -15.70
C GLY A 34 6.57 6.24 -15.35
N ALA A 35 6.81 7.10 -16.36
CA ALA A 35 7.65 8.29 -16.20
C ALA A 35 6.93 9.47 -15.54
N THR A 36 5.60 9.42 -15.42
CA THR A 36 4.79 10.51 -14.87
C THR A 36 4.15 10.10 -13.56
N ILE A 37 3.74 11.10 -12.76
CA ILE A 37 3.04 10.85 -11.49
C ILE A 37 1.67 10.19 -11.72
N PHE A 38 1.07 10.37 -12.89
CA PHE A 38 -0.21 9.78 -13.24
C PHE A 38 -0.11 8.27 -13.49
N SER A 39 1.10 7.76 -13.67
CA SER A 39 1.35 6.34 -13.88
C SER A 39 1.65 5.58 -12.59
N ALA A 40 1.60 6.25 -11.45
CA ALA A 40 1.89 5.60 -10.16
C ALA A 40 0.68 4.85 -9.63
N VAL A 41 0.93 3.66 -9.08
CA VAL A 41 -0.08 2.85 -8.40
C VAL A 41 -0.08 3.20 -6.91
N LYS A 42 -1.22 3.57 -6.37
CA LYS A 42 -1.36 3.94 -4.96
C LYS A 42 -1.28 2.72 -4.06
N VAL A 43 -0.59 2.85 -2.94
CA VAL A 43 -0.39 1.78 -1.97
C VAL A 43 -1.05 2.18 -0.65
N ASP A 44 -2.06 1.42 -0.23
CA ASP A 44 -2.69 1.63 1.06
C ASP A 44 -1.91 0.85 2.13
N ARG A 45 -1.68 1.47 3.28
CA ARG A 45 -0.95 0.86 4.38
C ARG A 45 -1.80 0.73 5.63
N TYR A 46 -1.64 -0.39 6.31
CA TYR A 46 -2.26 -0.65 7.61
C TYR A 46 -1.13 -0.86 8.61
N VAL A 47 -1.10 -0.06 9.66
CA VAL A 47 0.00 -0.07 10.64
C VAL A 47 -0.56 -0.36 12.02
N CYS A 48 0.06 -1.31 12.73
CA CYS A 48 -0.28 -1.56 14.12
C CYS A 48 0.32 -0.46 15.00
N GLY A 49 -0.54 0.27 15.70
CA GLY A 49 -0.11 1.33 16.60
C GLY A 49 0.58 0.83 17.87
N ASN A 50 0.56 -0.48 18.13
CA ASN A 50 1.19 -1.07 19.30
C ASN A 50 2.61 -1.56 19.04
N CYS A 51 2.81 -2.36 17.96
CA CYS A 51 4.11 -2.96 17.69
C CYS A 51 4.80 -2.46 16.43
N GLY A 52 4.10 -1.67 15.60
CA GLY A 52 4.67 -1.10 14.39
C GLY A 52 4.67 -2.01 13.17
N TYR A 53 4.10 -3.19 13.25
CA TYR A 53 3.95 -4.05 12.08
C TYR A 53 3.05 -3.37 11.05
N SER A 54 3.45 -3.40 9.78
CA SER A 54 2.66 -2.77 8.72
C SER A 54 2.46 -3.71 7.53
N GLU A 55 1.33 -3.54 6.86
CA GLU A 55 0.99 -4.26 5.64
C GLU A 55 0.71 -3.27 4.53
N GLU A 56 1.07 -3.64 3.31
CA GLU A 56 0.78 -2.84 2.12
C GLU A 56 -0.23 -3.58 1.25
N TRP A 57 -1.21 -2.84 0.76
CA TRP A 57 -2.26 -3.39 -0.10
C TRP A 57 -2.40 -2.56 -1.36
N ILE A 58 -2.42 -3.26 -2.50
CA ILE A 58 -2.66 -2.65 -3.80
C ILE A 58 -4.14 -2.86 -4.13
N ARG A 59 -4.78 -1.84 -4.69
CA ARG A 59 -6.17 -1.95 -5.12
C ARG A 59 -6.26 -2.93 -6.29
N LYS A 60 -7.34 -3.72 -6.30
CA LYS A 60 -7.51 -4.78 -7.29
C LYS A 60 -7.41 -4.27 -8.73
N GLU A 61 -8.01 -3.13 -9.00
CA GLU A 61 -8.01 -2.53 -10.34
C GLU A 61 -6.62 -2.09 -10.79
N ASP A 62 -5.68 -1.92 -9.85
CA ASP A 62 -4.34 -1.45 -10.17
C ASP A 62 -3.32 -2.57 -10.32
N ILE A 63 -3.69 -3.80 -9.97
CA ILE A 63 -2.78 -4.95 -10.06
C ILE A 63 -2.32 -5.18 -11.50
N GLN A 64 -3.23 -4.98 -12.46
CA GLN A 64 -2.91 -5.18 -13.88
C GLN A 64 -1.83 -4.20 -14.36
N SER A 65 -1.86 -2.96 -13.86
CA SER A 65 -0.83 -1.97 -14.19
C SER A 65 0.55 -2.41 -13.71
N LEU A 66 0.61 -3.02 -12.53
CA LEU A 66 1.87 -3.58 -12.01
C LEU A 66 2.34 -4.76 -12.83
N ARG A 67 1.43 -5.65 -13.26
CA ARG A 67 1.79 -6.80 -14.08
C ARG A 67 2.32 -6.39 -15.45
N SER A 68 1.86 -5.25 -15.97
CA SER A 68 2.35 -4.73 -17.26
C SER A 68 3.78 -4.24 -17.18
N LYS A 69 4.22 -3.80 -16.01
CA LYS A 69 5.57 -3.24 -15.79
C LYS A 69 6.53 -4.26 -15.20
N TYR A 70 6.07 -5.07 -14.26
CA TYR A 70 6.93 -5.99 -13.50
C TYR A 70 6.53 -7.43 -13.75
N THR A 71 7.52 -8.30 -13.95
CA THR A 71 7.30 -9.73 -14.13
C THR A 71 7.23 -10.43 -12.77
N SER A 72 6.61 -11.62 -12.76
CA SER A 72 6.59 -12.45 -11.55
C SER A 72 8.01 -12.89 -11.18
N ALA A 73 8.30 -12.81 -9.90
CA ALA A 73 9.60 -13.22 -9.37
C ALA A 73 9.69 -14.74 -9.23
#